data_4860d4920b508e4f947af72f8143053a
#
_entry.id   4860d4920b508e4f947af72f8143053a
#
_cell.length_a   1.000
_cell.length_b   1.000
_cell.length_c   1.000
_cell.angle_alpha   90.00
_cell.angle_beta   90.00
_cell.angle_gamma   90.00
#
_symmetry.space_group_name_H-M   'P 1'
#
loop_
_entity.id
_entity.type
_entity.pdbx_description
1 polymer ?
#
loop_
_entity_poly.entity_id
_entity_poly.type
_entity_poly.pdbx_seq_one_letter_code
_entity_poly.pdbx_strand_id
1 'polypeptide(L)'
;MSNYNKDYVIGIDPGTSKTVAIAAEIDEDNNLNVLGISKTPSKGIQSGRVSNIEEMVETINIAVDELRNEVQGLDIGNAYVSISGDHIRSSNSTGLVAIKGNEVTELDIEEVIKTAKA
;
A
#
# COMPACT_ATOMS: atom_id res chain seq x y z
N MET A 1 22.56 -0.41 -23.62
CA MET A 1 21.80 0.19 -22.52
C MET A 1 20.90 -0.85 -21.90
N SER A 2 21.23 -1.24 -20.72
CA SER A 2 20.39 -2.15 -19.98
C SER A 2 19.17 -1.40 -19.47
N ASN A 3 18.00 -1.75 -19.97
CA ASN A 3 16.74 -1.40 -19.34
C ASN A 3 16.67 -2.18 -18.02
N TYR A 4 17.31 -1.67 -16.99
CA TYR A 4 17.03 -2.15 -15.64
C TYR A 4 15.63 -1.66 -15.29
N ASN A 5 14.66 -2.55 -15.38
CA ASN A 5 13.41 -2.38 -14.68
C ASN A 5 13.76 -2.37 -13.19
N LYS A 6 13.97 -1.18 -12.66
CA LYS A 6 14.15 -1.04 -11.22
C LYS A 6 12.81 -1.31 -10.58
N ASP A 7 12.76 -2.27 -9.68
CA ASP A 7 11.58 -2.54 -8.88
C ASP A 7 11.45 -1.45 -7.81
N TYR A 8 10.61 -0.46 -8.08
CA TYR A 8 10.28 0.58 -7.10
C TYR A 8 9.15 0.13 -6.19
N VAL A 9 9.27 0.47 -4.93
CA VAL A 9 8.21 0.33 -3.93
C VAL A 9 7.83 1.71 -3.44
N ILE A 10 6.55 2.04 -3.56
CA ILE A 10 6.00 3.32 -3.11
C ILE A 10 5.09 3.05 -1.93
N GLY A 11 5.30 3.77 -0.83
CA GLY A 11 4.43 3.75 0.33
C GLY A 11 3.83 5.13 0.57
N ILE A 12 2.56 5.18 0.91
CA ILE A 12 1.86 6.42 1.26
C ILE A 12 1.16 6.21 2.59
N ASP A 13 1.46 7.09 3.54
CA ASP A 13 0.82 7.10 4.86
C ASP A 13 0.00 8.39 5.01
N PRO A 14 -1.31 8.34 4.70
CA PRO A 14 -2.19 9.48 4.87
C PRO A 14 -2.55 9.62 6.36
N GLY A 15 -1.87 10.53 7.04
CA GLY A 15 -2.13 10.83 8.46
C GLY A 15 -3.03 12.04 8.64
N THR A 16 -3.50 12.24 9.86
CA THR A 16 -4.37 13.38 10.21
C THR A 16 -3.64 14.72 10.09
N SER A 17 -2.37 14.78 10.52
CA SER A 17 -1.60 16.02 10.46
C SER A 17 -0.71 16.10 9.23
N LYS A 18 -0.15 14.99 8.80
CA LYS A 18 0.75 14.92 7.65
C LYS A 18 0.52 13.66 6.83
N THR A 19 0.73 13.79 5.54
CA THR A 19 0.78 12.67 4.61
C THR A 19 2.23 12.46 4.19
N VAL A 20 2.74 11.26 4.37
CA VAL A 20 4.11 10.88 4.04
C VAL A 20 4.09 9.96 2.84
N ALA A 21 4.92 10.24 1.86
CA ALA A 21 5.17 9.34 0.74
C ALA A 21 6.65 8.96 0.72
N ILE A 22 6.93 7.70 0.45
CA ILE A 22 8.28 7.16 0.42
C ILE A 22 8.48 6.35 -0.85
N ALA A 23 9.63 6.51 -1.47
CA ALA A 23 10.06 5.69 -2.58
C ALA A 23 11.31 4.92 -2.19
N ALA A 24 11.32 3.64 -2.48
CA ALA A 24 12.46 2.77 -2.29
C ALA A 24 12.65 1.90 -3.53
N GLU A 25 13.85 1.39 -3.72
CA GLU A 25 14.11 0.31 -4.67
C GLU A 25 14.48 -0.97 -3.95
N ILE A 26 14.13 -2.09 -4.55
CA ILE A 26 14.56 -3.41 -4.08
C ILE A 26 15.79 -3.79 -4.90
N ASP A 27 16.91 -4.04 -4.21
CA ASP A 27 18.14 -4.47 -4.85
C ASP A 27 18.15 -5.98 -5.14
N GLU A 28 19.21 -6.47 -5.78
CA GLU A 28 19.39 -7.88 -6.14
C GLU A 28 19.44 -8.80 -4.91
N ASP A 29 19.82 -8.27 -3.75
CA ASP A 29 19.88 -9.00 -2.48
C ASP A 29 18.59 -8.89 -1.66
N ASN A 30 17.51 -8.38 -2.26
CA ASN A 30 16.22 -8.14 -1.61
C ASN A 30 16.23 -7.11 -0.47
N ASN A 31 17.18 -6.18 -0.49
CA ASN A 31 17.22 -5.06 0.44
C ASN A 31 16.44 -3.87 -0.11
N LEU A 32 15.78 -3.15 0.78
CA LEU A 32 15.11 -1.90 0.47
C LEU A 32 16.07 -0.73 0.64
N ASN A 33 16.30 0.01 -0.44
CA ASN A 33 17.07 1.24 -0.43
C ASN A 33 16.14 2.43 -0.61
N VAL A 34 16.01 3.25 0.41
CA VAL A 34 15.15 4.45 0.37
C VAL A 34 15.77 5.49 -0.55
N LEU A 35 15.01 5.92 -1.55
CA LEU A 35 15.43 6.89 -2.55
C LEU A 35 14.96 8.31 -2.23
N GLY A 36 13.79 8.45 -1.62
CA GLY A 36 13.23 9.73 -1.28
C GLY A 36 12.04 9.62 -0.34
N ILE A 37 11.77 10.69 0.38
CA ILE A 37 10.65 10.84 1.31
C ILE A 37 10.06 12.23 1.13
N SER A 38 8.74 12.32 1.00
CA SER A 38 8.02 13.58 1.04
C SER A 38 7.08 13.62 2.25
N LYS A 39 6.90 14.81 2.80
CA LYS A 39 5.96 15.08 3.89
C LYS A 39 5.12 16.29 3.53
N THR A 40 3.83 16.11 3.51
CA THR A 40 2.86 17.14 3.12
C THR A 40 1.85 17.33 4.24
N PRO A 41 1.54 18.58 4.64
CA PRO A 41 0.44 18.81 5.58
C PRO A 41 -0.86 18.23 5.02
N SER A 42 -1.54 17.41 5.83
CA SER A 42 -2.75 16.73 5.39
C SER A 42 -3.95 17.67 5.40
N LYS A 43 -4.77 17.56 4.37
CA LYS A 43 -6.11 18.12 4.31
C LYS A 43 -7.09 16.99 3.97
N GLY A 44 -8.32 17.10 4.43
CA GLY A 44 -9.34 16.12 4.13
C GLY A 44 -9.31 14.85 4.97
N ILE A 45 -8.50 14.82 6.03
CA ILE A 45 -8.47 13.71 7.00
C ILE A 45 -8.72 14.26 8.41
N GLN A 46 -9.61 13.60 9.14
CA GLN A 46 -9.89 13.88 10.55
C GLN A 46 -9.93 12.55 11.32
N SER A 47 -9.14 12.48 12.39
CA SER A 47 -9.07 11.26 13.23
C SER A 47 -8.81 9.98 12.44
N GLY A 48 -7.94 10.06 11.43
CA GLY A 48 -7.60 8.95 10.56
C GLY A 48 -8.62 8.62 9.47
N ARG A 49 -9.73 9.34 9.41
CA ARG A 49 -10.79 9.14 8.41
C ARG A 49 -10.75 10.21 7.33
N VAL A 50 -11.04 9.82 6.11
CA VAL A 50 -11.21 10.77 5.01
C VAL A 50 -12.51 11.56 5.23
N SER A 51 -12.40 12.85 5.53
CA SER A 51 -13.52 13.77 5.72
C SER A 51 -13.90 14.52 4.45
N ASN A 52 -12.95 14.72 3.54
CA ASN A 52 -13.15 15.36 2.25
C ASN A 52 -12.24 14.68 1.22
N ILE A 53 -12.86 14.00 0.26
CA ILE A 53 -12.14 13.21 -0.75
C ILE A 53 -11.30 14.12 -1.66
N GLU A 54 -11.84 15.26 -2.08
CA GLU A 54 -11.16 16.17 -3.00
C GLU A 54 -9.89 16.76 -2.38
N GLU A 55 -9.98 17.19 -1.13
CA GLU A 55 -8.82 17.68 -0.38
C GLU A 55 -7.78 16.59 -0.13
N MET A 56 -8.22 15.36 0.11
CA MET A 56 -7.31 14.24 0.28
C MET A 56 -6.58 13.87 -1.00
N VAL A 57 -7.29 13.86 -2.12
CA VAL A 57 -6.69 13.64 -3.45
C VAL A 57 -5.64 14.71 -3.74
N GLU A 58 -5.92 15.98 -3.46
CA GLU A 58 -4.97 17.07 -3.62
C GLU A 58 -3.73 16.86 -2.74
N THR A 59 -3.92 16.49 -1.49
CA THR A 59 -2.82 16.21 -0.55
C THR A 59 -1.92 15.09 -1.07
N ILE A 60 -2.49 13.99 -1.51
CA ILE A 60 -1.74 12.86 -2.07
C ILE A 60 -0.99 13.28 -3.34
N ASN A 61 -1.62 14.04 -4.21
CA ASN A 61 -0.97 14.53 -5.43
C ASN A 61 0.24 15.40 -5.12
N ILE A 62 0.15 16.30 -4.15
CA ILE A 62 1.29 17.12 -3.70
C ILE A 62 2.41 16.23 -3.17
N ALA A 63 2.09 15.26 -2.31
CA ALA A 63 3.09 14.36 -1.74
C ALA A 63 3.81 13.53 -2.82
N VAL A 64 3.06 13.03 -3.79
CA VAL A 64 3.59 12.25 -4.91
C VAL A 64 4.43 13.11 -5.85
N ASP A 65 4.00 14.33 -6.14
CA ASP A 65 4.76 15.24 -6.99
C ASP A 65 6.09 15.66 -6.35
N GLU A 66 6.10 15.92 -5.05
CA GLU A 66 7.35 16.19 -4.32
C GLU A 66 8.29 14.97 -4.36
N LEU A 67 7.74 13.77 -4.24
CA LEU A 67 8.52 12.55 -4.34
C LEU A 67 9.14 12.37 -5.73
N ARG A 68 8.39 12.67 -6.79
CA ARG A 68 8.89 12.64 -8.17
C ARG A 68 9.99 13.65 -8.41
N ASN A 69 9.93 14.81 -7.76
CA ASN A 69 10.97 15.83 -7.86
C ASN A 69 12.26 15.39 -7.17
N GLU A 70 12.18 14.63 -6.09
CA GLU A 70 13.36 14.10 -5.39
C GLU A 70 13.98 12.92 -6.13
N VAL A 71 13.17 12.07 -6.72
CA VAL A 71 13.62 10.81 -7.35
C VAL A 71 13.37 10.90 -8.85
N GLN A 72 14.41 11.22 -9.60
CA GLN A 72 14.32 11.31 -11.06
C GLN A 72 14.05 9.96 -11.69
N GLY A 73 13.13 9.93 -12.65
CA GLY A 73 12.77 8.71 -13.35
C GLY A 73 11.88 7.75 -12.56
N LEU A 74 11.31 8.22 -11.44
CA LEU A 74 10.40 7.41 -10.65
C LEU A 74 9.12 7.15 -11.41
N ASP A 75 8.83 5.87 -11.64
CA ASP A 75 7.56 5.41 -12.21
C ASP A 75 6.67 4.91 -11.09
N ILE A 76 5.52 5.57 -10.92
CA ILE A 76 4.55 5.22 -9.88
C ILE A 76 3.35 4.55 -10.55
N GLY A 77 3.42 3.23 -10.68
CA GLY A 77 2.30 2.43 -11.14
C GLY A 77 1.39 1.98 -10.01
N ASN A 78 1.98 1.54 -8.90
CA ASN A 78 1.28 1.03 -7.73
C ASN A 78 1.87 1.63 -6.46
N ALA A 79 1.06 1.71 -5.41
CA ALA A 79 1.51 2.15 -4.11
C ALA A 79 0.87 1.32 -2.99
N TYR A 80 1.62 1.11 -1.92
CA TYR A 80 1.07 0.62 -0.67
C TYR A 80 0.57 1.80 0.14
N VAL A 81 -0.69 1.74 0.58
CA VAL A 81 -1.32 2.82 1.33
C VAL A 81 -1.73 2.29 2.70
N SER A 82 -1.30 2.97 3.76
CA SER A 82 -1.76 2.64 5.10
C SER A 82 -3.17 3.16 5.34
N ILE A 83 -3.90 2.46 6.17
CA ILE A 83 -5.22 2.89 6.63
C ILE A 83 -5.25 2.85 8.15
N SER A 84 -5.95 3.82 8.74
CA SER A 84 -6.11 3.91 10.18
C SER A 84 -7.47 4.54 10.53
N GLY A 85 -7.80 4.53 11.79
CA GLY A 85 -9.02 5.14 12.29
C GLY A 85 -9.87 4.17 13.11
N ASP A 86 -10.75 4.71 13.91
CA ASP A 86 -11.65 3.94 14.80
C ASP A 86 -12.76 3.20 14.05
N HIS A 87 -12.93 3.48 12.76
CA HIS A 87 -13.88 2.78 11.88
C HIS A 87 -13.37 1.42 11.40
N ILE A 88 -12.07 1.13 11.58
CA ILE A 88 -11.49 -0.16 11.21
C ILE A 88 -11.97 -1.22 12.20
N ARG A 89 -12.51 -2.28 11.66
CA ARG A 89 -13.03 -3.42 12.42
C ARG A 89 -12.28 -4.68 12.02
N SER A 90 -12.07 -5.54 12.97
CA SER A 90 -11.55 -6.89 12.73
C SER A 90 -12.57 -7.92 13.23
N SER A 91 -12.61 -9.04 12.56
CA SER A 91 -13.42 -10.18 12.98
C SER A 91 -12.68 -11.48 12.67
N ASN A 92 -12.89 -12.45 13.52
CA ASN A 92 -12.40 -13.80 13.24
C ASN A 92 -13.45 -14.53 12.39
N SER A 93 -13.00 -15.15 11.33
CA SER A 93 -13.87 -15.93 10.46
C SER A 93 -13.26 -17.32 10.25
N THR A 94 -14.13 -18.30 10.06
CA THR A 94 -13.73 -19.69 9.82
C THR A 94 -14.23 -20.13 8.46
N GLY A 95 -13.33 -20.69 7.67
CA GLY A 95 -13.68 -21.35 6.41
C GLY A 95 -13.51 -22.85 6.51
N LEU A 96 -14.32 -23.59 5.79
CA LEU A 96 -14.27 -25.04 5.72
C LEU A 96 -14.47 -25.49 4.28
N VAL A 97 -13.59 -26.35 3.80
CA VAL A 97 -13.72 -26.99 2.49
C VAL A 97 -13.40 -28.48 2.61
N ALA A 98 -14.07 -29.29 1.77
CA ALA A 98 -13.78 -30.72 1.72
C ALA A 98 -12.55 -30.96 0.84
N ILE A 99 -11.63 -31.78 1.33
CA ILE A 99 -10.46 -32.23 0.58
C ILE A 99 -10.85 -33.41 -0.29
N LYS A 100 -10.62 -33.32 -1.60
CA LYS A 100 -10.98 -34.35 -2.56
C LYS A 100 -9.96 -35.47 -2.68
N GLY A 101 -8.75 -35.27 -2.16
CA GLY A 101 -7.65 -36.23 -2.20
C GLY A 101 -7.13 -36.56 -0.80
N ASN A 102 -5.93 -37.10 -0.74
CA ASN A 102 -5.27 -37.43 0.52
C ASN A 102 -4.40 -36.33 1.08
N GLU A 103 -4.20 -35.25 0.28
CA GLU A 103 -3.33 -34.13 0.61
C GLU A 103 -4.05 -32.80 0.39
N VAL A 104 -3.69 -31.80 1.19
CA VAL A 104 -4.12 -30.42 1.00
C VAL A 104 -3.35 -29.84 -0.17
N THR A 105 -4.06 -29.35 -1.18
CA THR A 105 -3.50 -28.68 -2.35
C THR A 105 -3.57 -27.16 -2.21
N GLU A 106 -2.83 -26.44 -3.07
CA GLU A 106 -2.92 -24.97 -3.11
C GLU A 106 -4.34 -24.51 -3.43
N LEU A 107 -5.05 -25.22 -4.29
CA LEU A 107 -6.45 -24.93 -4.60
C LEU A 107 -7.35 -25.04 -3.37
N ASP A 108 -7.13 -26.04 -2.53
CA ASP A 108 -7.87 -26.20 -1.28
C ASP A 108 -7.64 -25.02 -0.34
N ILE A 109 -6.42 -24.51 -0.28
CA ILE A 109 -6.05 -23.33 0.51
C ILE A 109 -6.77 -22.08 -0.01
N GLU A 110 -6.76 -21.87 -1.31
CA GLU A 110 -7.48 -20.75 -1.94
C GLU A 110 -8.97 -20.80 -1.66
N GLU A 111 -9.56 -21.96 -1.80
CA GLU A 111 -10.99 -22.17 -1.56
C GLU A 111 -11.39 -21.95 -0.10
N VAL A 112 -10.60 -22.43 0.85
CA VAL A 112 -10.89 -22.23 2.28
C VAL A 112 -10.76 -20.77 2.69
N ILE A 113 -9.80 -20.05 2.15
CA ILE A 113 -9.65 -18.60 2.38
C ILE A 113 -10.85 -17.85 1.81
N LYS A 114 -11.27 -18.19 0.61
CA LYS A 114 -12.45 -17.61 -0.03
C LYS A 114 -13.71 -17.83 0.80
N THR A 115 -13.88 -19.03 1.34
CA THR A 115 -15.02 -19.36 2.20
C THR A 115 -14.98 -18.55 3.50
N ALA A 116 -13.82 -18.40 4.11
CA ALA A 116 -13.65 -17.61 5.33
C ALA A 116 -13.91 -16.11 5.12
N LYS A 117 -13.67 -15.60 3.90
CA LYS A 117 -13.92 -14.19 3.52
C LYS A 117 -15.37 -13.89 3.16
N ALA A 118 -16.17 -14.89 2.94
CA ALA A 118 -17.56 -14.73 2.51
C ALA A 118 -18.47 -14.13 3.60
#